data_0c7c5e8e18bfe3b626ab56bd7e596f0c
#
_entry.id   0c7c5e8e18bfe3b626ab56bd7e596f0c
#
_cell.length_a   1.000
_cell.length_b   1.000
_cell.length_c   1.000
_cell.angle_alpha   90.00
_cell.angle_beta   90.00
_cell.angle_gamma   90.00
#
_symmetry.space_group_name_H-M   'P 1'
#
loop_
_entity.id
_entity.type
_entity.pdbx_description
1 polymer ?
#
loop_
_entity_poly.entity_id
_entity_poly.type
_entity_poly.pdbx_seq_one_letter_code
_entity_poly.pdbx_strand_id
1 'polypeptide(L)'
;MNYYHLSILVHRQANRYGKKTALKYRNPDEKKWKNVSWRKFSDFVMKTAWAMAEIGVEEGDKIAVYSQNMPQYLYTDFGSYANRCISVPIYATSSPSQVEYIVNDANVKLLFAGEQFQYNNAFKVQQKSSVLKRIIVFDKKVKFHPEDKTSIYFDDFIASGENSNTEVIVRVRMKARKDDDIACIIYTSGTTGEPKGVVLPHSCFLQIFRIHDIRLTMTSNKDVSMNFLPLAHIFERAWTCYAIHKGMTIAINQDAKEIQKSIKQVHPTIMCSVPRFWEKVYAGVHEKISGSKGIMKYLYTHAIRTGEKYNLEYKNKNLKAPFITRLRFFFYNNTVFRILKLVIGIERGNIFPVAGAPFSDSINEFLQSVNIPIIVGYGLTETSATVSFYPETQFSIGSVGTLMPEVEVRIDETNDEILVRGKTVMREYYNKPEETAKVFTEDGFFRTGDAGRLDGDVLYLTERIKDLMKTANGKYIAPQAIETRISVDKFVDMIAVIADERKFVSALIVPDYKALTDYADEHHIPYQNVEDLFSNVDILRMLDARIELLQADFAPYEKIKRYRLLKEPFTMDGGELTNTLKIKRRAVAEKYKTLIDKMYKD
;
A
#
# COMPACT_ATOMS: atom_id res chain seq x y z
N MET A 1 27.45 -4.20 -4.87
CA MET A 1 26.81 -2.95 -5.32
C MET A 1 27.10 -1.86 -4.30
N ASN A 2 27.27 -0.60 -4.69
CA ASN A 2 27.45 0.48 -3.72
C ASN A 2 26.07 0.97 -3.27
N TYR A 3 25.82 0.95 -1.97
CA TYR A 3 24.59 1.48 -1.37
C TYR A 3 24.80 2.96 -1.04
N TYR A 4 24.13 3.83 -1.77
CA TYR A 4 24.28 5.28 -1.61
C TYR A 4 23.24 5.81 -0.63
N HIS A 5 23.71 6.64 0.31
CA HIS A 5 22.85 7.42 1.20
C HIS A 5 21.83 8.25 0.40
N LEU A 6 20.58 8.38 0.90
CA LEU A 6 19.51 9.02 0.14
C LEU A 6 19.85 10.44 -0.33
N SER A 7 20.61 11.21 0.45
CA SER A 7 21.01 12.58 0.09
C SER A 7 21.85 12.69 -1.19
N ILE A 8 22.51 11.60 -1.60
CA ILE A 8 23.36 11.59 -2.81
C ILE A 8 22.87 10.60 -3.86
N LEU A 9 21.85 9.80 -3.54
CA LEU A 9 21.40 8.69 -4.38
C LEU A 9 21.02 9.14 -5.79
N VAL A 10 20.12 10.14 -5.89
CA VAL A 10 19.65 10.64 -7.20
C VAL A 10 20.79 11.23 -8.02
N HIS A 11 21.70 11.97 -7.37
CA HIS A 11 22.87 12.55 -8.03
C HIS A 11 23.81 11.45 -8.58
N ARG A 12 24.06 10.39 -7.80
CA ARG A 12 24.88 9.25 -8.24
C ARG A 12 24.26 8.51 -9.41
N GLN A 13 22.94 8.33 -9.39
CA GLN A 13 22.22 7.72 -10.51
C GLN A 13 22.20 8.63 -11.74
N ALA A 14 22.10 9.94 -11.56
CA ALA A 14 22.21 10.90 -12.67
C ALA A 14 23.58 10.83 -13.37
N ASN A 15 24.67 10.69 -12.63
CA ASN A 15 26.00 10.48 -13.19
C ASN A 15 26.12 9.15 -13.95
N ARG A 16 25.40 8.10 -13.51
CA ARG A 16 25.43 6.78 -14.14
C ARG A 16 24.54 6.67 -15.38
N TYR A 17 23.34 7.27 -15.34
CA TYR A 17 22.30 7.06 -16.36
C TYR A 17 22.00 8.29 -17.22
N GLY A 18 22.44 9.46 -16.83
CA GLY A 18 22.41 10.71 -17.61
C GLY A 18 21.06 11.03 -18.25
N LYS A 19 20.96 10.86 -19.56
CA LYS A 19 19.76 11.16 -20.36
C LYS A 19 18.67 10.09 -20.31
N LYS A 20 18.92 8.89 -19.72
CA LYS A 20 17.90 7.86 -19.58
C LYS A 20 16.72 8.41 -18.74
N THR A 21 15.51 7.97 -19.04
CA THR A 21 14.30 8.35 -18.30
C THR A 21 14.38 7.83 -16.86
N ALA A 22 14.24 8.72 -15.89
CA ALA A 22 14.11 8.42 -14.47
C ALA A 22 12.65 8.38 -14.06
N LEU A 23 11.89 9.44 -14.42
CA LEU A 23 10.49 9.57 -14.06
C LEU A 23 9.65 9.69 -15.32
N LYS A 24 8.48 9.06 -15.27
CA LYS A 24 7.35 9.31 -16.17
C LYS A 24 6.19 9.81 -15.33
N TYR A 25 5.49 10.82 -15.79
CA TYR A 25 4.26 11.29 -15.15
C TYR A 25 3.29 11.77 -16.21
N ARG A 26 2.02 11.75 -15.88
CA ARG A 26 0.98 12.25 -16.76
C ARG A 26 0.55 13.62 -16.27
N ASN A 27 0.61 14.61 -17.14
CA ASN A 27 -0.07 15.86 -16.90
C ASN A 27 -1.59 15.64 -17.09
N PRO A 28 -2.42 15.85 -16.05
CA PRO A 28 -3.87 15.64 -16.15
C PRO A 28 -4.52 16.41 -17.31
N ASP A 29 -4.02 17.62 -17.61
CA ASP A 29 -4.58 18.48 -18.67
C ASP A 29 -4.23 18.01 -20.08
N GLU A 30 -2.98 17.62 -20.26
CA GLU A 30 -2.48 17.23 -21.59
C GLU A 30 -2.80 15.77 -21.92
N LYS A 31 -3.24 14.98 -20.94
CA LYS A 31 -3.50 13.53 -21.02
C LYS A 31 -2.31 12.73 -21.60
N LYS A 32 -1.12 13.33 -21.65
CA LYS A 32 0.12 12.77 -22.21
C LYS A 32 1.11 12.47 -21.10
N TRP A 33 1.85 11.39 -21.28
CA TRP A 33 2.98 11.06 -20.40
C TRP A 33 4.19 11.92 -20.75
N LYS A 34 4.76 12.60 -19.77
CA LYS A 34 6.02 13.34 -19.86
C LYS A 34 7.15 12.54 -19.24
N ASN A 35 8.35 12.73 -19.73
CA ASN A 35 9.56 12.06 -19.24
C ASN A 35 10.50 13.08 -18.60
N VAL A 36 11.07 12.69 -17.44
CA VAL A 36 12.17 13.38 -16.79
C VAL A 36 13.39 12.47 -16.82
N SER A 37 14.50 12.94 -17.37
CA SER A 37 15.76 12.19 -17.36
C SER A 37 16.40 12.20 -15.97
N TRP A 38 17.29 11.23 -15.70
CA TRP A 38 18.05 11.18 -14.45
C TRP A 38 18.79 12.49 -14.17
N ARG A 39 19.40 13.12 -15.22
CA ARG A 39 20.04 14.42 -15.09
C ARG A 39 19.05 15.49 -14.63
N LYS A 40 17.91 15.61 -15.31
CA LYS A 40 16.88 16.60 -14.95
C LYS A 40 16.31 16.33 -13.56
N PHE A 41 16.14 15.05 -13.17
CA PHE A 41 15.70 14.69 -11.83
C PHE A 41 16.69 15.22 -10.78
N SER A 42 17.99 14.97 -10.97
CA SER A 42 19.02 15.49 -10.08
C SER A 42 19.04 17.02 -10.04
N ASP A 43 18.87 17.68 -11.19
CA ASP A 43 18.83 19.15 -11.26
C ASP A 43 17.66 19.71 -10.44
N PHE A 44 16.45 19.14 -10.56
CA PHE A 44 15.30 19.54 -9.76
C PHE A 44 15.50 19.30 -8.27
N VAL A 45 16.10 18.18 -7.88
CA VAL A 45 16.44 17.88 -6.48
C VAL A 45 17.39 18.93 -5.93
N MET A 46 18.44 19.29 -6.67
CA MET A 46 19.42 20.27 -6.21
C MET A 46 18.84 21.68 -6.14
N LYS A 47 18.06 22.12 -7.13
CA LYS A 47 17.36 23.41 -7.09
C LYS A 47 16.40 23.49 -5.90
N THR A 48 15.68 22.41 -5.60
CA THR A 48 14.81 22.32 -4.42
C THR A 48 15.63 22.44 -3.13
N ALA A 49 16.78 21.77 -3.05
CA ALA A 49 17.67 21.87 -1.89
C ALA A 49 18.24 23.28 -1.70
N TRP A 50 18.65 23.93 -2.77
CA TRP A 50 19.16 25.32 -2.71
C TRP A 50 18.08 26.31 -2.29
N ALA A 51 16.87 26.17 -2.84
CA ALA A 51 15.75 27.02 -2.46
C ALA A 51 15.34 26.82 -0.99
N MET A 52 15.42 25.60 -0.46
CA MET A 52 15.22 25.35 0.98
C MET A 52 16.29 26.08 1.83
N ALA A 53 17.55 25.97 1.45
CA ALA A 53 18.63 26.64 2.16
C ALA A 53 18.50 28.17 2.07
N GLU A 54 18.07 28.74 0.93
CA GLU A 54 17.83 30.16 0.71
C GLU A 54 16.79 30.73 1.67
N ILE A 55 15.71 29.99 1.93
CA ILE A 55 14.67 30.44 2.87
C ILE A 55 15.00 30.11 4.33
N GLY A 56 16.25 29.74 4.63
CA GLY A 56 16.74 29.51 5.99
C GLY A 56 16.37 28.17 6.60
N VAL A 57 16.12 27.13 5.78
CA VAL A 57 15.98 25.76 6.28
C VAL A 57 17.33 25.25 6.81
N GLU A 58 17.34 24.70 8.01
CA GLU A 58 18.51 24.19 8.71
C GLU A 58 18.54 22.67 8.78
N GLU A 59 19.72 22.10 9.11
CA GLU A 59 19.86 20.65 9.36
C GLU A 59 18.93 20.20 10.50
N GLY A 60 18.25 19.08 10.32
CA GLY A 60 17.30 18.53 11.29
C GLY A 60 15.90 19.16 11.25
N ASP A 61 15.68 20.20 10.43
CA ASP A 61 14.33 20.74 10.23
C ASP A 61 13.41 19.69 9.60
N LYS A 62 12.13 19.73 9.98
CA LYS A 62 11.10 18.83 9.48
C LYS A 62 10.36 19.50 8.34
N ILE A 63 10.36 18.81 7.20
CA ILE A 63 9.74 19.26 5.96
C ILE A 63 8.57 18.34 5.64
N ALA A 64 7.36 18.87 5.67
CA ALA A 64 6.17 18.06 5.35
C ALA A 64 5.86 18.07 3.86
N VAL A 65 5.39 16.94 3.36
CA VAL A 65 4.79 16.82 2.03
C VAL A 65 3.37 16.27 2.17
N TYR A 66 2.40 17.11 1.88
CA TYR A 66 0.97 16.81 1.91
C TYR A 66 0.44 16.84 0.48
N SER A 67 0.59 15.70 -0.20
CA SER A 67 0.28 15.61 -1.63
C SER A 67 0.01 14.17 -2.05
N GLN A 68 -0.75 13.99 -3.11
CA GLN A 68 -0.75 12.77 -3.91
C GLN A 68 0.60 12.59 -4.61
N ASN A 69 0.78 11.44 -5.26
CA ASN A 69 2.04 11.15 -5.95
C ASN A 69 2.25 12.11 -7.12
N MET A 70 3.30 12.92 -7.05
CA MET A 70 3.71 13.88 -8.06
C MET A 70 5.24 13.87 -8.19
N PRO A 71 5.83 14.27 -9.33
CA PRO A 71 7.29 14.37 -9.44
C PRO A 71 7.91 15.30 -8.38
N GLN A 72 7.23 16.41 -8.07
CA GLN A 72 7.66 17.40 -7.07
C GLN A 72 7.77 16.79 -5.67
N TYR A 73 6.97 15.77 -5.36
CA TYR A 73 7.09 15.02 -4.11
C TYR A 73 8.50 14.46 -3.95
N LEU A 74 8.99 13.77 -4.99
CA LEU A 74 10.34 13.19 -4.98
C LEU A 74 11.42 14.27 -4.99
N TYR A 75 11.22 15.38 -5.71
CA TYR A 75 12.17 16.50 -5.68
C TYR A 75 12.31 17.06 -4.28
N THR A 76 11.20 17.20 -3.57
CA THR A 76 11.14 17.71 -2.19
C THR A 76 11.80 16.74 -1.20
N ASP A 77 11.46 15.45 -1.26
CA ASP A 77 12.06 14.46 -0.36
C ASP A 77 13.59 14.41 -0.50
N PHE A 78 14.09 14.25 -1.74
CA PHE A 78 15.53 14.18 -1.96
C PHE A 78 16.25 15.51 -1.77
N GLY A 79 15.57 16.64 -2.00
CA GLY A 79 16.08 17.97 -1.65
C GLY A 79 16.19 18.18 -0.13
N SER A 80 15.22 17.66 0.63
CA SER A 80 15.27 17.63 2.10
C SER A 80 16.46 16.81 2.60
N TYR A 81 16.66 15.59 2.05
CA TYR A 81 17.79 14.74 2.41
C TYR A 81 19.14 15.39 2.08
N ALA A 82 19.25 16.14 0.97
CA ALA A 82 20.46 16.89 0.64
C ALA A 82 20.79 17.97 1.66
N ASN A 83 19.78 18.53 2.33
CA ASN A 83 19.93 19.49 3.43
C ASN A 83 20.06 18.83 4.81
N ARG A 84 20.09 17.48 4.91
CA ARG A 84 20.02 16.74 6.18
C ARG A 84 18.77 17.09 6.99
N CYS A 85 17.68 17.38 6.29
CA CYS A 85 16.36 17.58 6.85
C CYS A 85 15.59 16.28 6.92
N ILE A 86 14.54 16.27 7.73
CA ILE A 86 13.69 15.10 8.00
C ILE A 86 12.40 15.25 7.19
N SER A 87 12.10 14.30 6.31
CA SER A 87 10.82 14.26 5.59
C SER A 87 9.69 13.82 6.52
N VAL A 88 8.57 14.55 6.49
CA VAL A 88 7.33 14.21 7.21
C VAL A 88 6.21 14.03 6.17
N PRO A 89 6.01 12.82 5.65
CA PRO A 89 4.98 12.55 4.67
C PRO A 89 3.59 12.57 5.31
N ILE A 90 2.66 13.30 4.68
CA ILE A 90 1.25 13.37 5.10
C ILE A 90 0.39 12.80 3.99
N TYR A 91 -0.56 11.93 4.32
CA TYR A 91 -1.48 11.37 3.32
C TYR A 91 -2.31 12.47 2.66
N ALA A 92 -2.39 12.43 1.33
CA ALA A 92 -3.14 13.42 0.53
C ALA A 92 -4.61 13.59 0.96
N THR A 93 -5.17 12.59 1.62
CA THR A 93 -6.55 12.53 2.12
C THR A 93 -6.70 12.89 3.59
N SER A 94 -5.61 13.27 4.27
CA SER A 94 -5.67 13.64 5.69
C SER A 94 -6.57 14.83 5.94
N SER A 95 -7.36 14.76 7.01
CA SER A 95 -8.21 15.87 7.45
C SER A 95 -7.39 17.03 8.02
N PRO A 96 -7.97 18.24 8.10
CA PRO A 96 -7.28 19.39 8.73
C PRO A 96 -6.77 19.10 10.15
N SER A 97 -7.55 18.39 10.97
CA SER A 97 -7.15 18.03 12.33
C SER A 97 -5.97 17.06 12.37
N GLN A 98 -5.92 16.10 11.44
CA GLN A 98 -4.76 15.19 11.32
C GLN A 98 -3.51 15.95 10.87
N VAL A 99 -3.65 16.87 9.89
CA VAL A 99 -2.53 17.70 9.43
C VAL A 99 -2.03 18.61 10.56
N GLU A 100 -2.94 19.25 11.31
CA GLU A 100 -2.63 20.10 12.45
C GLU A 100 -1.85 19.34 13.53
N TYR A 101 -2.31 18.14 13.88
CA TYR A 101 -1.62 17.27 14.82
C TYR A 101 -0.18 16.97 14.38
N ILE A 102 -0.01 16.49 13.13
CA ILE A 102 1.31 16.12 12.60
C ILE A 102 2.25 17.33 12.53
N VAL A 103 1.75 18.47 12.05
CA VAL A 103 2.53 19.71 11.93
C VAL A 103 3.04 20.17 13.28
N ASN A 104 2.20 20.15 14.30
CA ASN A 104 2.56 20.60 15.64
C ASN A 104 3.45 19.58 16.37
N ASP A 105 3.14 18.29 16.34
CA ASP A 105 3.90 17.22 17.01
C ASP A 105 5.32 17.11 16.41
N ALA A 106 5.44 17.12 15.08
CA ALA A 106 6.74 17.07 14.40
C ALA A 106 7.46 18.43 14.33
N ASN A 107 6.84 19.52 14.77
CA ASN A 107 7.41 20.88 14.64
C ASN A 107 7.78 21.23 13.18
N VAL A 108 6.82 21.05 12.27
CA VAL A 108 7.01 21.28 10.82
C VAL A 108 7.03 22.77 10.49
N LYS A 109 8.15 23.27 9.99
CA LYS A 109 8.29 24.70 9.60
C LYS A 109 7.86 24.98 8.17
N LEU A 110 8.03 24.02 7.26
CA LEU A 110 7.77 24.13 5.84
C LEU A 110 6.91 22.97 5.36
N LEU A 111 5.81 23.27 4.67
CA LEU A 111 4.91 22.27 4.13
C LEU A 111 4.75 22.45 2.62
N PHE A 112 4.88 21.35 1.88
CA PHE A 112 4.61 21.28 0.45
C PHE A 112 3.23 20.67 0.22
N ALA A 113 2.32 21.43 -0.40
CA ALA A 113 0.94 21.01 -0.70
C ALA A 113 0.78 20.64 -2.17
N GLY A 114 0.04 19.56 -2.46
CA GLY A 114 -0.20 19.08 -3.81
C GLY A 114 -1.16 19.96 -4.59
N GLU A 115 -2.44 19.81 -4.34
CA GLU A 115 -3.55 20.43 -5.05
C GLU A 115 -4.39 21.32 -4.13
N GLN A 116 -5.52 21.83 -4.64
CA GLN A 116 -6.38 22.78 -3.93
C GLN A 116 -6.84 22.27 -2.56
N PHE A 117 -7.21 20.99 -2.46
CA PHE A 117 -7.66 20.39 -1.20
C PHE A 117 -6.57 20.43 -0.14
N GLN A 118 -5.35 20.03 -0.48
CA GLN A 118 -4.23 20.01 0.44
C GLN A 118 -3.81 21.43 0.83
N TYR A 119 -3.78 22.37 -0.14
CA TYR A 119 -3.50 23.77 0.15
C TYR A 119 -4.53 24.36 1.12
N ASN A 120 -5.84 24.18 0.86
CA ASN A 120 -6.88 24.74 1.72
C ASN A 120 -6.77 24.24 3.16
N ASN A 121 -6.46 22.96 3.34
CA ASN A 121 -6.28 22.38 4.67
C ASN A 121 -4.99 22.86 5.34
N ALA A 122 -3.89 22.92 4.59
CA ALA A 122 -2.62 23.44 5.09
C ALA A 122 -2.71 24.92 5.50
N PHE A 123 -3.42 25.73 4.72
CA PHE A 123 -3.64 27.14 5.06
C PHE A 123 -4.47 27.30 6.34
N LYS A 124 -5.54 26.52 6.51
CA LYS A 124 -6.33 26.50 7.77
C LYS A 124 -5.45 26.15 8.98
N VAL A 125 -4.54 25.21 8.81
CA VAL A 125 -3.60 24.82 9.86
C VAL A 125 -2.59 25.94 10.13
N GLN A 126 -2.05 26.58 9.09
CA GLN A 126 -1.10 27.68 9.22
C GLN A 126 -1.68 28.85 10.02
N GLN A 127 -2.96 29.17 9.83
CA GLN A 127 -3.64 30.25 10.59
C GLN A 127 -3.68 29.99 12.11
N LYS A 128 -3.58 28.74 12.54
CA LYS A 128 -3.65 28.33 13.95
C LYS A 128 -2.28 27.92 14.52
N SER A 129 -1.39 27.45 13.67
CA SER A 129 -0.08 26.91 14.08
C SER A 129 0.94 28.03 14.24
N SER A 130 1.62 28.07 15.38
CA SER A 130 2.78 28.94 15.59
C SER A 130 4.04 28.44 14.88
N VAL A 131 4.03 27.19 14.40
CA VAL A 131 5.19 26.47 13.87
C VAL A 131 5.29 26.59 12.36
N LEU A 132 4.19 26.33 11.65
CA LEU A 132 4.16 26.30 10.18
C LEU A 132 4.35 27.71 9.59
N LYS A 133 5.55 27.95 9.05
CA LYS A 133 5.93 29.30 8.57
C LYS A 133 5.55 29.53 7.12
N ARG A 134 5.62 28.52 6.26
CA ARG A 134 5.40 28.68 4.82
C ARG A 134 4.80 27.42 4.18
N ILE A 135 3.95 27.64 3.18
CA ILE A 135 3.38 26.61 2.32
C ILE A 135 3.91 26.80 0.91
N ILE A 136 4.41 25.73 0.30
CA ILE A 136 4.83 25.67 -1.12
C ILE A 136 3.84 24.81 -1.85
N VAL A 137 3.30 25.28 -2.97
CA VAL A 137 2.22 24.59 -3.69
C VAL A 137 2.71 24.01 -5.01
N PHE A 138 2.47 22.72 -5.25
CA PHE A 138 2.94 22.02 -6.44
C PHE A 138 2.14 22.37 -7.70
N ASP A 139 0.80 22.41 -7.59
CA ASP A 139 -0.06 22.67 -8.74
C ASP A 139 -0.33 24.16 -8.90
N LYS A 140 0.07 24.72 -10.05
CA LYS A 140 -0.17 26.13 -10.41
C LYS A 140 -1.64 26.51 -10.57
N LYS A 141 -2.53 25.55 -10.64
CA LYS A 141 -3.98 25.80 -10.71
C LYS A 141 -4.59 26.16 -9.36
N VAL A 142 -3.88 25.89 -8.28
CA VAL A 142 -4.33 26.22 -6.93
C VAL A 142 -4.49 27.73 -6.83
N LYS A 143 -5.66 28.13 -6.36
CA LYS A 143 -5.96 29.53 -6.05
C LYS A 143 -5.68 29.78 -4.58
N PHE A 144 -4.77 30.71 -4.30
CA PHE A 144 -4.46 31.11 -2.93
C PHE A 144 -5.61 31.86 -2.30
N HIS A 145 -5.77 31.69 -1.00
CA HIS A 145 -6.73 32.47 -0.22
C HIS A 145 -6.33 33.97 -0.27
N PRO A 146 -7.29 34.93 -0.36
CA PRO A 146 -6.96 36.35 -0.46
C PRO A 146 -6.09 36.88 0.69
N GLU A 147 -6.20 36.29 1.88
CA GLU A 147 -5.40 36.66 3.08
C GLU A 147 -4.02 36.00 3.11
N ASP A 148 -3.76 35.03 2.23
CA ASP A 148 -2.48 34.31 2.18
C ASP A 148 -1.42 35.17 1.44
N LYS A 149 -0.44 35.63 2.21
CA LYS A 149 0.69 36.40 1.69
C LYS A 149 2.03 35.68 1.74
N THR A 150 2.02 34.41 2.18
CA THR A 150 3.25 33.66 2.47
C THR A 150 3.45 32.44 1.58
N SER A 151 2.37 31.90 1.02
CA SER A 151 2.45 30.76 0.11
C SER A 151 2.97 31.16 -1.27
N ILE A 152 3.74 30.26 -1.89
CA ILE A 152 4.28 30.44 -3.23
C ILE A 152 4.16 29.15 -4.03
N TYR A 153 4.16 29.24 -5.36
CA TYR A 153 4.21 28.05 -6.21
C TYR A 153 5.60 27.43 -6.23
N PHE A 154 5.65 26.12 -6.42
CA PHE A 154 6.89 25.35 -6.45
C PHE A 154 7.90 25.86 -7.49
N ASP A 155 7.42 26.25 -8.67
CA ASP A 155 8.31 26.75 -9.72
C ASP A 155 8.98 28.08 -9.33
N ASP A 156 8.24 28.97 -8.68
CA ASP A 156 8.78 30.24 -8.17
C ASP A 156 9.74 29.99 -6.99
N PHE A 157 9.40 29.00 -6.14
CA PHE A 157 10.26 28.56 -5.05
C PHE A 157 11.62 28.05 -5.54
N ILE A 158 11.66 27.14 -6.52
CA ILE A 158 12.94 26.62 -7.03
C ILE A 158 13.72 27.68 -7.81
N ALA A 159 13.04 28.62 -8.49
CA ALA A 159 13.68 29.72 -9.18
C ALA A 159 14.40 30.67 -8.20
N SER A 160 13.89 30.87 -6.98
CA SER A 160 14.56 31.68 -5.96
C SER A 160 15.91 31.09 -5.54
N GLY A 161 16.04 29.76 -5.52
CA GLY A 161 17.29 29.09 -5.20
C GLY A 161 18.35 29.14 -6.31
N GLU A 162 17.93 29.31 -7.59
CA GLU A 162 18.86 29.33 -8.73
C GLU A 162 19.83 30.52 -8.72
N ASN A 163 19.45 31.62 -8.09
CA ASN A 163 20.24 32.87 -7.97
C ASN A 163 21.01 32.97 -6.65
N SER A 164 21.06 31.91 -5.86
CA SER A 164 21.64 31.93 -4.52
C SER A 164 23.05 31.33 -4.47
N ASN A 165 23.86 31.76 -3.50
CA ASN A 165 25.15 31.13 -3.19
C ASN A 165 25.02 29.91 -2.26
N THR A 166 23.82 29.39 -2.07
CA THR A 166 23.51 28.27 -1.15
C THR A 166 24.01 26.91 -1.61
N GLU A 167 24.47 26.81 -2.86
CA GLU A 167 25.08 25.56 -3.37
C GLU A 167 26.21 25.05 -2.47
N VAL A 168 27.04 25.96 -1.96
CA VAL A 168 28.17 25.59 -1.08
C VAL A 168 27.63 25.02 0.24
N ILE A 169 26.60 25.63 0.81
CA ILE A 169 25.96 25.17 2.06
C ILE A 169 25.42 23.77 1.89
N VAL A 170 24.62 23.54 0.85
CA VAL A 170 24.03 22.20 0.57
C VAL A 170 25.12 21.16 0.33
N ARG A 171 26.19 21.52 -0.40
CA ARG A 171 27.32 20.63 -0.64
C ARG A 171 28.05 20.23 0.67
N VAL A 172 28.22 21.17 1.61
CA VAL A 172 28.79 20.90 2.93
C VAL A 172 27.88 19.96 3.71
N ARG A 173 26.58 20.22 3.76
CA ARG A 173 25.57 19.37 4.42
C ARG A 173 25.57 17.94 3.85
N MET A 174 25.58 17.80 2.53
CA MET A 174 25.66 16.49 1.86
C MET A 174 26.94 15.73 2.21
N LYS A 175 28.09 16.42 2.39
CA LYS A 175 29.34 15.78 2.81
C LYS A 175 29.30 15.33 4.28
N ALA A 176 28.66 16.10 5.15
CA ALA A 176 28.54 15.83 6.59
C ALA A 176 27.51 14.76 6.95
N ARG A 177 26.75 14.21 5.96
CA ARG A 177 25.72 13.18 6.16
C ARG A 177 26.21 11.99 6.96
N LYS A 178 25.33 11.42 7.75
CA LYS A 178 25.55 10.17 8.51
C LYS A 178 24.42 9.19 8.21
N ASP A 179 24.72 7.90 8.19
CA ASP A 179 23.70 6.86 7.94
C ASP A 179 22.64 6.84 9.05
N ASP A 180 22.97 7.32 10.25
CA ASP A 180 22.04 7.46 11.37
C ASP A 180 21.25 8.77 11.39
N ASP A 181 21.49 9.70 10.45
CA ASP A 181 20.59 10.84 10.29
C ASP A 181 19.16 10.34 10.03
N ILE A 182 18.16 11.02 10.59
CA ILE A 182 16.76 10.65 10.40
C ILE A 182 16.35 11.00 8.98
N ALA A 183 15.90 10.02 8.22
CA ALA A 183 15.40 10.22 6.86
C ALA A 183 13.95 10.72 6.89
N CYS A 184 13.09 10.07 7.65
CA CYS A 184 11.69 10.45 7.74
C CYS A 184 11.03 10.07 9.06
N ILE A 185 9.93 10.77 9.37
CA ILE A 185 8.98 10.44 10.44
C ILE A 185 7.65 10.15 9.77
N ILE A 186 7.20 8.90 9.81
CA ILE A 186 5.94 8.47 9.19
C ILE A 186 4.89 8.26 10.28
N TYR A 187 3.80 9.04 10.22
CA TYR A 187 2.70 8.94 11.17
C TYR A 187 1.77 7.80 10.81
N THR A 188 1.62 6.85 11.75
CA THR A 188 0.71 5.71 11.63
C THR A 188 -0.50 5.93 12.52
N SER A 189 -1.71 5.64 11.99
CA SER A 189 -2.93 5.63 12.80
C SER A 189 -2.90 4.40 13.69
N GLY A 190 -2.60 4.55 14.97
CA GLY A 190 -2.79 3.50 15.96
C GLY A 190 -4.28 3.11 16.08
N THR A 191 -4.56 1.86 16.43
CA THR A 191 -5.94 1.37 16.62
C THR A 191 -6.65 2.02 17.81
N THR A 192 -5.94 2.69 18.71
CA THR A 192 -6.44 3.13 20.03
C THR A 192 -6.15 4.57 20.41
N GLY A 193 -5.67 5.43 19.49
CA GLY A 193 -5.31 6.78 19.91
C GLY A 193 -4.78 7.70 18.79
N GLU A 194 -4.10 8.75 19.20
CA GLU A 194 -3.42 9.68 18.30
C GLU A 194 -2.37 8.99 17.44
N PRO A 195 -2.14 9.48 16.20
CA PRO A 195 -1.10 8.93 15.34
C PRO A 195 0.28 8.97 16.00
N LYS A 196 1.07 7.91 15.80
CA LYS A 196 2.45 7.83 16.28
C LYS A 196 3.42 8.05 15.12
N GLY A 197 4.40 8.95 15.30
CA GLY A 197 5.45 9.21 14.33
C GLY A 197 6.56 8.16 14.41
N VAL A 198 6.65 7.29 13.43
CA VAL A 198 7.71 6.26 13.33
C VAL A 198 8.98 6.89 12.78
N VAL A 199 10.06 6.86 13.55
CA VAL A 199 11.36 7.47 13.20
C VAL A 199 12.22 6.46 12.44
N LEU A 200 12.49 6.75 11.17
CA LEU A 200 13.31 5.92 10.29
C LEU A 200 14.59 6.65 9.87
N PRO A 201 15.77 6.21 10.32
CA PRO A 201 17.05 6.73 9.85
C PRO A 201 17.37 6.28 8.42
N HIS A 202 18.34 6.95 7.78
CA HIS A 202 18.81 6.56 6.44
C HIS A 202 19.38 5.15 6.40
N SER A 203 19.97 4.66 7.50
CA SER A 203 20.47 3.29 7.63
C SER A 203 19.41 2.22 7.37
N CYS A 204 18.14 2.47 7.72
CA CYS A 204 17.03 1.57 7.39
C CYS A 204 16.87 1.42 5.88
N PHE A 205 16.93 2.51 5.12
CA PHE A 205 16.80 2.48 3.65
C PHE A 205 18.01 1.80 2.99
N LEU A 206 19.22 2.03 3.50
CA LEU A 206 20.42 1.33 3.03
C LEU A 206 20.31 -0.19 3.25
N GLN A 207 19.77 -0.58 4.40
CA GLN A 207 19.51 -1.98 4.70
C GLN A 207 18.43 -2.58 3.78
N ILE A 208 17.34 -1.83 3.51
CA ILE A 208 16.33 -2.23 2.52
C ILE A 208 16.99 -2.50 1.16
N PHE A 209 17.84 -1.61 0.66
CA PHE A 209 18.51 -1.81 -0.62
C PHE A 209 19.33 -3.10 -0.62
N ARG A 210 20.06 -3.37 0.44
CA ARG A 210 20.90 -4.54 0.59
C ARG A 210 20.09 -5.84 0.59
N ILE A 211 19.08 -5.95 1.45
CA ILE A 211 18.30 -7.19 1.57
C ILE A 211 17.45 -7.47 0.34
N HIS A 212 16.93 -6.41 -0.32
CA HIS A 212 16.21 -6.56 -1.57
C HIS A 212 17.12 -6.92 -2.75
N ASP A 213 18.34 -6.40 -2.82
CA ASP A 213 19.33 -6.82 -3.84
C ASP A 213 19.67 -8.30 -3.73
N ILE A 214 19.75 -8.83 -2.50
CA ILE A 214 19.98 -10.27 -2.26
C ILE A 214 18.75 -11.10 -2.68
N ARG A 215 17.53 -10.63 -2.35
CA ARG A 215 16.28 -11.37 -2.58
C ARG A 215 15.77 -11.26 -4.02
N LEU A 216 15.83 -10.06 -4.62
CA LEU A 216 15.20 -9.74 -5.90
C LEU A 216 16.23 -9.67 -7.03
N THR A 217 16.87 -10.80 -7.31
CA THR A 217 17.96 -10.91 -8.32
C THR A 217 17.49 -10.62 -9.74
N MET A 218 16.18 -10.79 -10.02
CA MET A 218 15.58 -10.54 -11.33
C MET A 218 15.39 -9.05 -11.65
N THR A 219 15.48 -8.16 -10.65
CA THR A 219 15.24 -6.72 -10.87
C THR A 219 16.46 -6.00 -11.46
N SER A 220 16.22 -5.05 -12.33
CA SER A 220 17.28 -4.33 -13.05
C SER A 220 16.91 -2.89 -13.39
N ASN A 221 17.88 -2.13 -13.90
CA ASN A 221 17.65 -0.77 -14.41
C ASN A 221 16.82 -0.70 -15.71
N LYS A 222 16.41 -1.84 -16.26
CA LYS A 222 15.52 -1.92 -17.44
C LYS A 222 14.06 -1.92 -17.04
N ASP A 223 13.78 -2.13 -15.76
CA ASP A 223 12.43 -2.19 -15.23
C ASP A 223 11.75 -0.83 -15.22
N VAL A 224 10.41 -0.88 -15.32
CA VAL A 224 9.52 0.27 -15.18
C VAL A 224 8.61 -0.01 -13.99
N SER A 225 8.81 0.75 -12.92
CA SER A 225 8.02 0.65 -11.70
C SER A 225 6.84 1.61 -11.75
N MET A 226 5.61 1.11 -11.64
CA MET A 226 4.41 1.93 -11.46
C MET A 226 4.29 2.33 -10.00
N ASN A 227 4.31 3.62 -9.75
CA ASN A 227 4.12 4.23 -8.44
C ASN A 227 2.67 4.73 -8.35
N PHE A 228 1.80 4.06 -7.56
CA PHE A 228 0.40 4.44 -7.42
C PHE A 228 -0.14 4.33 -5.99
N LEU A 229 0.48 3.56 -5.11
CA LEU A 229 0.17 3.62 -3.69
C LEU A 229 0.74 4.93 -3.12
N PRO A 230 0.18 5.45 -2.02
CA PRO A 230 0.64 6.73 -1.48
C PRO A 230 2.13 6.71 -1.08
N LEU A 231 2.91 7.69 -1.54
CA LEU A 231 4.31 7.89 -1.08
C LEU A 231 4.40 8.24 0.42
N ALA A 232 3.29 8.62 1.03
CA ALA A 232 3.18 8.79 2.47
C ALA A 232 3.20 7.44 3.22
N HIS A 233 2.95 6.33 2.54
CA HIS A 233 3.01 4.99 3.13
C HIS A 233 4.38 4.36 2.91
N ILE A 234 4.92 3.71 3.94
CA ILE A 234 6.27 3.12 3.90
C ILE A 234 6.46 2.13 2.75
N PHE A 235 5.46 1.33 2.40
CA PHE A 235 5.56 0.32 1.36
C PHE A 235 5.91 0.93 0.00
N GLU A 236 5.17 1.95 -0.46
CA GLU A 236 5.48 2.64 -1.71
C GLU A 236 6.77 3.48 -1.61
N ARG A 237 6.99 4.15 -0.49
CA ARG A 237 8.18 4.96 -0.24
C ARG A 237 9.45 4.13 -0.31
N ALA A 238 9.52 3.04 0.45
CA ALA A 238 10.67 2.14 0.47
C ALA A 238 10.92 1.52 -0.89
N TRP A 239 9.85 1.09 -1.57
CA TRP A 239 9.93 0.53 -2.91
C TRP A 239 10.39 1.57 -3.94
N THR A 240 9.88 2.79 -3.90
CA THR A 240 10.32 3.88 -4.79
C THR A 240 11.79 4.22 -4.56
N CYS A 241 12.26 4.27 -3.31
CA CYS A 241 13.69 4.45 -3.00
C CYS A 241 14.54 3.29 -3.54
N TYR A 242 14.06 2.04 -3.43
CA TYR A 242 14.72 0.87 -4.01
C TYR A 242 14.74 0.93 -5.56
N ALA A 243 13.64 1.33 -6.19
CA ALA A 243 13.59 1.52 -7.64
C ALA A 243 14.59 2.58 -8.13
N ILE A 244 14.74 3.68 -7.37
CA ILE A 244 15.77 4.70 -7.62
C ILE A 244 17.17 4.10 -7.44
N HIS A 245 17.40 3.30 -6.38
CA HIS A 245 18.69 2.61 -6.16
C HIS A 245 19.06 1.69 -7.33
N LYS A 246 18.10 0.95 -7.89
CA LYS A 246 18.31 0.09 -9.08
C LYS A 246 18.46 0.87 -10.39
N GLY A 247 18.11 2.16 -10.42
CA GLY A 247 18.10 2.98 -11.64
C GLY A 247 16.95 2.66 -12.59
N MET A 248 15.81 2.19 -12.06
CA MET A 248 14.58 1.92 -12.80
C MET A 248 13.93 3.21 -13.28
N THR A 249 13.03 3.10 -14.25
CA THR A 249 12.10 4.19 -14.58
C THR A 249 10.89 4.12 -13.67
N ILE A 250 10.54 5.21 -13.02
CA ILE A 250 9.37 5.31 -12.15
C ILE A 250 8.25 6.01 -12.90
N ALA A 251 7.12 5.33 -13.09
CA ALA A 251 5.92 5.89 -13.69
C ALA A 251 4.94 6.31 -12.58
N ILE A 252 4.75 7.60 -12.42
CA ILE A 252 3.96 8.18 -11.33
C ILE A 252 2.50 8.29 -11.76
N ASN A 253 1.62 7.59 -11.05
CA ASN A 253 0.17 7.72 -11.18
C ASN A 253 -0.36 8.65 -10.10
N GLN A 254 -0.76 9.85 -10.48
CA GLN A 254 -1.22 10.90 -9.57
C GLN A 254 -2.61 10.60 -9.01
N ASP A 255 -3.56 10.20 -9.86
CA ASP A 255 -4.92 9.87 -9.46
C ASP A 255 -5.10 8.34 -9.36
N ALA A 256 -5.36 7.84 -8.14
CA ALA A 256 -5.59 6.43 -7.89
C ALA A 256 -6.75 5.84 -8.71
N LYS A 257 -7.76 6.65 -9.07
CA LYS A 257 -8.90 6.22 -9.89
C LYS A 257 -8.50 5.90 -11.34
N GLU A 258 -7.42 6.50 -11.82
CA GLU A 258 -6.91 6.33 -13.18
C GLU A 258 -5.93 5.16 -13.34
N ILE A 259 -5.69 4.38 -12.27
CA ILE A 259 -4.64 3.33 -12.27
C ILE A 259 -4.81 2.31 -13.39
N GLN A 260 -6.01 1.84 -13.66
CA GLN A 260 -6.27 0.86 -14.72
C GLN A 260 -5.88 1.39 -16.11
N LYS A 261 -6.17 2.67 -16.36
CA LYS A 261 -5.80 3.33 -17.61
C LYS A 261 -4.29 3.58 -17.68
N SER A 262 -3.69 3.98 -16.57
CA SER A 262 -2.25 4.23 -16.47
C SER A 262 -1.44 2.96 -16.72
N ILE A 263 -1.83 1.82 -16.14
CA ILE A 263 -1.19 0.52 -16.37
C ILE A 263 -1.20 0.16 -17.86
N LYS A 264 -2.35 0.31 -18.54
CA LYS A 264 -2.50 0.03 -19.99
C LYS A 264 -1.68 0.96 -20.89
N GLN A 265 -1.29 2.13 -20.41
CA GLN A 265 -0.46 3.09 -21.16
C GLN A 265 1.03 2.93 -20.89
N VAL A 266 1.39 2.51 -19.68
CA VAL A 266 2.79 2.39 -19.23
C VAL A 266 3.35 1.01 -19.46
N HIS A 267 2.52 -0.04 -19.36
CA HIS A 267 2.92 -1.43 -19.39
C HIS A 267 4.06 -1.72 -18.39
N PRO A 268 3.80 -1.52 -17.07
CA PRO A 268 4.85 -1.63 -16.06
C PRO A 268 5.40 -3.07 -15.98
N THR A 269 6.67 -3.18 -15.63
CA THR A 269 7.29 -4.47 -15.32
C THR A 269 7.17 -4.80 -13.84
N ILE A 270 7.00 -3.77 -13.00
CA ILE A 270 6.92 -3.88 -11.55
C ILE A 270 5.85 -2.92 -11.03
N MET A 271 5.11 -3.34 -10.02
CA MET A 271 4.12 -2.50 -9.35
C MET A 271 3.84 -3.04 -7.96
N CYS A 272 4.15 -2.26 -6.93
CA CYS A 272 3.65 -2.53 -5.58
C CYS A 272 2.12 -2.40 -5.56
N SER A 273 1.46 -3.30 -4.88
CA SER A 273 0.01 -3.36 -4.88
C SER A 273 -0.56 -3.88 -3.55
N VAL A 274 -1.82 -3.64 -3.35
CA VAL A 274 -2.59 -4.18 -2.22
C VAL A 274 -3.54 -5.28 -2.71
N PRO A 275 -3.98 -6.22 -1.86
CA PRO A 275 -4.90 -7.30 -2.23
C PRO A 275 -6.11 -6.85 -3.04
N ARG A 276 -6.75 -5.74 -2.67
CA ARG A 276 -7.94 -5.19 -3.33
C ARG A 276 -7.78 -4.96 -4.84
N PHE A 277 -6.59 -4.62 -5.29
CA PHE A 277 -6.33 -4.48 -6.72
C PHE A 277 -6.50 -5.82 -7.45
N TRP A 278 -5.94 -6.88 -6.89
CA TRP A 278 -5.96 -8.23 -7.47
C TRP A 278 -7.31 -8.92 -7.31
N GLU A 279 -8.06 -8.62 -6.26
CA GLU A 279 -9.45 -9.06 -6.10
C GLU A 279 -10.31 -8.57 -7.26
N LYS A 280 -10.19 -7.28 -7.64
CA LYS A 280 -10.89 -6.73 -8.81
C LYS A 280 -10.45 -7.36 -10.13
N VAL A 281 -9.16 -7.64 -10.29
CA VAL A 281 -8.65 -8.36 -11.46
C VAL A 281 -9.24 -9.78 -11.52
N TYR A 282 -9.20 -10.50 -10.40
CA TYR A 282 -9.74 -11.86 -10.27
C TYR A 282 -11.25 -11.90 -10.61
N ALA A 283 -12.04 -11.02 -10.01
CA ALA A 283 -13.47 -10.93 -10.24
C ALA A 283 -13.80 -10.69 -11.73
N GLY A 284 -13.14 -9.71 -12.36
CA GLY A 284 -13.36 -9.42 -13.78
C GLY A 284 -12.96 -10.56 -14.73
N VAL A 285 -11.92 -11.32 -14.40
CA VAL A 285 -11.54 -12.49 -15.19
C VAL A 285 -12.54 -13.64 -15.02
N HIS A 286 -12.96 -13.91 -13.78
CA HIS A 286 -13.95 -14.96 -13.50
C HIS A 286 -15.32 -14.64 -14.10
N GLU A 287 -15.76 -13.40 -14.10
CA GLU A 287 -16.97 -12.95 -14.80
C GLU A 287 -16.89 -13.29 -16.30
N LYS A 288 -15.77 -12.97 -16.95
CA LYS A 288 -15.55 -13.26 -18.37
C LYS A 288 -15.55 -14.77 -18.66
N ILE A 289 -14.91 -15.56 -17.79
CA ILE A 289 -14.89 -17.02 -17.93
C ILE A 289 -16.29 -17.62 -17.75
N SER A 290 -17.04 -17.17 -16.74
CA SER A 290 -18.39 -17.64 -16.42
C SER A 290 -19.37 -17.31 -17.53
N GLY A 291 -19.26 -16.11 -18.13
CA GLY A 291 -20.07 -15.68 -19.28
C GLY A 291 -19.69 -16.37 -20.60
N SER A 292 -18.58 -17.09 -20.66
CA SER A 292 -18.15 -17.81 -21.86
C SER A 292 -18.87 -19.15 -22.01
N LYS A 293 -19.17 -19.54 -23.26
CA LYS A 293 -19.88 -20.80 -23.56
C LYS A 293 -19.03 -21.73 -24.43
N GLY A 294 -19.34 -23.03 -24.42
CA GLY A 294 -18.76 -24.01 -25.32
C GLY A 294 -17.23 -24.12 -25.26
N ILE A 295 -16.60 -24.06 -26.42
CA ILE A 295 -15.16 -24.24 -26.59
C ILE A 295 -14.34 -23.21 -25.83
N MET A 296 -14.80 -21.96 -25.74
CA MET A 296 -14.07 -20.91 -25.04
C MET A 296 -14.00 -21.16 -23.52
N LYS A 297 -15.10 -21.58 -22.90
CA LYS A 297 -15.11 -21.95 -21.47
C LYS A 297 -14.17 -23.13 -21.20
N TYR A 298 -14.22 -24.15 -22.05
CA TYR A 298 -13.30 -25.28 -21.97
C TYR A 298 -11.83 -24.84 -22.09
N LEU A 299 -11.53 -23.98 -23.07
CA LEU A 299 -10.17 -23.46 -23.30
C LEU A 299 -9.63 -22.72 -22.07
N TYR A 300 -10.39 -21.81 -21.49
CA TYR A 300 -9.98 -21.07 -20.29
C TYR A 300 -9.75 -22.00 -19.10
N THR A 301 -10.70 -22.89 -18.82
CA THR A 301 -10.60 -23.82 -17.70
C THR A 301 -9.38 -24.75 -17.85
N HIS A 302 -9.15 -25.28 -19.06
CA HIS A 302 -8.01 -26.17 -19.33
C HIS A 302 -6.68 -25.42 -19.28
N ALA A 303 -6.64 -24.15 -19.73
CA ALA A 303 -5.46 -23.30 -19.61
C ALA A 303 -5.07 -23.07 -18.14
N ILE A 304 -6.04 -22.66 -17.30
CA ILE A 304 -5.81 -22.42 -15.86
C ILE A 304 -5.29 -23.69 -15.17
N ARG A 305 -5.93 -24.85 -15.35
CA ARG A 305 -5.47 -26.13 -14.79
C ARG A 305 -4.06 -26.50 -15.26
N THR A 306 -3.73 -26.23 -16.53
CA THR A 306 -2.37 -26.48 -17.05
C THR A 306 -1.35 -25.54 -16.40
N GLY A 307 -1.73 -24.28 -16.21
CA GLY A 307 -0.88 -23.31 -15.53
C GLY A 307 -0.68 -23.63 -14.06
N GLU A 308 -1.74 -23.98 -13.33
CA GLU A 308 -1.69 -24.46 -11.96
C GLU A 308 -0.70 -25.61 -11.82
N LYS A 309 -0.89 -26.66 -12.60
CA LYS A 309 -0.02 -27.83 -12.61
C LYS A 309 1.44 -27.45 -12.91
N TYR A 310 1.69 -26.61 -13.93
CA TYR A 310 3.05 -26.24 -14.30
C TYR A 310 3.70 -25.33 -13.27
N ASN A 311 3.01 -24.25 -12.85
CA ASN A 311 3.60 -23.23 -11.99
C ASN A 311 3.66 -23.64 -10.51
N LEU A 312 2.61 -24.28 -9.96
CA LEU A 312 2.53 -24.61 -8.53
C LEU A 312 3.09 -25.99 -8.21
N GLU A 313 2.80 -27.03 -9.05
CA GLU A 313 3.27 -28.38 -8.74
C GLU A 313 4.73 -28.64 -9.19
N TYR A 314 5.17 -28.02 -10.30
CA TYR A 314 6.52 -28.28 -10.81
C TYR A 314 7.47 -27.08 -10.62
N LYS A 315 7.20 -25.93 -11.24
CA LYS A 315 8.10 -24.76 -11.22
C LYS A 315 8.36 -24.28 -9.79
N ASN A 316 7.31 -24.08 -9.00
CA ASN A 316 7.44 -23.63 -7.61
C ASN A 316 8.23 -24.62 -6.75
N LYS A 317 8.14 -25.93 -7.01
CA LYS A 317 8.88 -26.96 -6.28
C LYS A 317 10.26 -27.26 -6.88
N ASN A 318 10.71 -26.47 -7.86
CA ASN A 318 11.95 -26.71 -8.61
C ASN A 318 12.02 -28.11 -9.26
N LEU A 319 10.85 -28.67 -9.64
CA LEU A 319 10.75 -29.96 -10.29
C LEU A 319 10.66 -29.80 -11.81
N LYS A 320 11.20 -30.78 -12.56
CA LYS A 320 11.10 -30.82 -14.03
C LYS A 320 9.71 -31.32 -14.45
N ALA A 321 8.91 -30.44 -15.03
CA ALA A 321 7.60 -30.83 -15.57
C ALA A 321 7.73 -31.78 -16.78
N PRO A 322 6.79 -32.75 -16.97
CA PRO A 322 6.70 -33.59 -18.15
C PRO A 322 6.66 -32.77 -19.44
N PHE A 323 7.22 -33.32 -20.53
CA PHE A 323 7.33 -32.63 -21.81
C PHE A 323 5.97 -32.09 -22.32
N ILE A 324 4.93 -32.92 -22.26
CA ILE A 324 3.57 -32.54 -22.69
C ILE A 324 3.03 -31.35 -21.85
N THR A 325 3.25 -31.37 -20.53
CA THR A 325 2.82 -30.29 -19.64
C THR A 325 3.55 -28.99 -20.00
N ARG A 326 4.86 -29.06 -20.27
CA ARG A 326 5.66 -27.92 -20.70
C ARG A 326 5.19 -27.33 -22.04
N LEU A 327 4.89 -28.21 -23.02
CA LEU A 327 4.40 -27.80 -24.34
C LEU A 327 3.03 -27.14 -24.25
N ARG A 328 2.09 -27.72 -23.50
CA ARG A 328 0.76 -27.14 -23.24
C ARG A 328 0.86 -25.81 -22.53
N PHE A 329 1.68 -25.73 -21.48
CA PHE A 329 1.90 -24.47 -20.75
C PHE A 329 2.50 -23.39 -21.65
N PHE A 330 3.51 -23.72 -22.48
CA PHE A 330 4.09 -22.79 -23.44
C PHE A 330 3.03 -22.23 -24.40
N PHE A 331 2.15 -23.10 -24.92
CA PHE A 331 1.04 -22.68 -25.78
C PHE A 331 0.10 -21.71 -25.06
N TYR A 332 -0.41 -22.08 -23.88
CA TYR A 332 -1.34 -21.23 -23.13
C TYR A 332 -0.70 -19.95 -22.61
N ASN A 333 0.55 -19.99 -22.22
CA ASN A 333 1.27 -18.79 -21.77
C ASN A 333 1.43 -17.75 -22.89
N ASN A 334 1.63 -18.20 -24.12
CA ASN A 334 1.79 -17.30 -25.27
C ASN A 334 0.46 -16.94 -25.98
N THR A 335 -0.64 -17.54 -25.59
CA THR A 335 -1.98 -17.26 -26.13
C THR A 335 -2.91 -16.71 -25.03
N VAL A 336 -3.54 -17.58 -24.26
CA VAL A 336 -4.58 -17.24 -23.27
C VAL A 336 -4.04 -16.29 -22.18
N PHE A 337 -2.93 -16.65 -21.54
CA PHE A 337 -2.37 -15.83 -20.43
C PHE A 337 -1.75 -14.53 -20.94
N ARG A 338 -1.17 -14.54 -22.14
CA ARG A 338 -0.68 -13.32 -22.78
C ARG A 338 -1.81 -12.34 -23.05
N ILE A 339 -2.94 -12.81 -23.59
CA ILE A 339 -4.13 -11.97 -23.83
C ILE A 339 -4.67 -11.41 -22.51
N LEU A 340 -4.77 -12.24 -21.46
CA LEU A 340 -5.18 -11.79 -20.14
C LEU A 340 -4.28 -10.66 -19.63
N LYS A 341 -2.97 -10.87 -19.66
CA LYS A 341 -1.99 -9.85 -19.21
C LYS A 341 -2.02 -8.58 -20.05
N LEU A 342 -2.25 -8.68 -21.37
CA LEU A 342 -2.43 -7.53 -22.26
C LEU A 342 -3.69 -6.71 -21.93
N VAL A 343 -4.80 -7.38 -21.61
CA VAL A 343 -6.05 -6.70 -21.23
C VAL A 343 -5.87 -5.89 -19.95
N ILE A 344 -5.08 -6.40 -19.00
CA ILE A 344 -4.73 -5.69 -17.77
C ILE A 344 -3.67 -4.62 -18.05
N GLY A 345 -2.75 -4.85 -18.99
CA GLY A 345 -1.60 -3.98 -19.32
C GLY A 345 -0.31 -4.37 -18.59
N ILE A 346 -0.20 -5.63 -18.16
CA ILE A 346 0.94 -6.17 -17.38
C ILE A 346 1.69 -7.29 -18.10
N GLU A 347 1.57 -7.40 -19.41
CA GLU A 347 2.21 -8.47 -20.21
C GLU A 347 3.74 -8.45 -20.14
N ARG A 348 4.33 -7.33 -19.73
CA ARG A 348 5.76 -7.16 -19.50
C ARG A 348 6.16 -7.41 -18.04
N GLY A 349 5.21 -7.84 -17.20
CA GLY A 349 5.40 -7.99 -15.76
C GLY A 349 6.58 -8.89 -15.39
N ASN A 350 7.45 -8.36 -14.55
CA ASN A 350 8.60 -9.05 -13.95
C ASN A 350 8.25 -9.54 -12.53
N ILE A 351 7.78 -8.61 -11.68
CA ILE A 351 7.28 -8.94 -10.33
C ILE A 351 6.17 -7.96 -9.90
N PHE A 352 5.22 -8.45 -9.11
CA PHE A 352 4.15 -7.65 -8.52
C PHE A 352 4.07 -7.91 -7.01
N PRO A 353 4.81 -7.10 -6.20
CA PRO A 353 4.73 -7.16 -4.75
C PRO A 353 3.32 -6.86 -4.24
N VAL A 354 2.82 -7.71 -3.32
CA VAL A 354 1.51 -7.56 -2.66
C VAL A 354 1.72 -7.61 -1.15
N ALA A 355 1.27 -6.58 -0.45
CA ALA A 355 1.37 -6.49 1.00
C ALA A 355 0.33 -5.51 1.58
N GLY A 356 0.34 -5.33 2.90
CA GLY A 356 -0.44 -4.31 3.63
C GLY A 356 -1.81 -4.77 4.11
N ALA A 357 -2.33 -5.89 3.65
CA ALA A 357 -3.53 -6.56 4.14
C ALA A 357 -3.44 -8.07 3.85
N PRO A 358 -4.25 -8.92 4.50
CA PRO A 358 -4.35 -10.34 4.17
C PRO A 358 -4.68 -10.54 2.69
N PHE A 359 -4.08 -11.55 2.08
CA PHE A 359 -4.28 -11.87 0.67
C PHE A 359 -4.88 -13.26 0.52
N SER A 360 -6.00 -13.35 -0.20
CA SER A 360 -6.73 -14.61 -0.38
C SER A 360 -5.88 -15.65 -1.11
N ASP A 361 -5.79 -16.86 -0.54
CA ASP A 361 -5.05 -17.99 -1.10
C ASP A 361 -5.56 -18.38 -2.49
N SER A 362 -6.88 -18.42 -2.66
CA SER A 362 -7.50 -18.77 -3.94
C SER A 362 -7.19 -17.76 -5.05
N ILE A 363 -7.11 -16.46 -4.70
CA ILE A 363 -6.71 -15.42 -5.65
C ILE A 363 -5.22 -15.53 -5.97
N ASN A 364 -4.39 -15.77 -4.96
CA ASN A 364 -2.95 -15.97 -5.15
C ASN A 364 -2.67 -17.18 -6.05
N GLU A 365 -3.26 -18.34 -5.75
CA GLU A 365 -3.17 -19.55 -6.57
C GLU A 365 -3.58 -19.31 -8.02
N PHE A 366 -4.70 -18.63 -8.22
CA PHE A 366 -5.17 -18.27 -9.56
C PHE A 366 -4.15 -17.41 -10.31
N LEU A 367 -3.66 -16.33 -9.68
CA LEU A 367 -2.70 -15.40 -10.33
C LEU A 367 -1.38 -16.10 -10.67
N GLN A 368 -0.87 -16.92 -9.76
CA GLN A 368 0.30 -17.77 -10.03
C GLN A 368 0.02 -18.77 -11.17
N SER A 369 -1.17 -19.38 -11.20
CA SER A 369 -1.57 -20.32 -12.24
C SER A 369 -1.58 -19.68 -13.63
N VAL A 370 -2.03 -18.43 -13.76
CA VAL A 370 -2.01 -17.69 -15.03
C VAL A 370 -0.68 -16.98 -15.31
N ASN A 371 0.36 -17.36 -14.57
CA ASN A 371 1.73 -16.86 -14.69
C ASN A 371 1.84 -15.32 -14.53
N ILE A 372 1.10 -14.77 -13.58
CA ILE A 372 1.30 -13.41 -13.08
C ILE A 372 2.23 -13.52 -11.87
N PRO A 373 3.43 -12.91 -11.90
CA PRO A 373 4.47 -13.12 -10.89
C PRO A 373 4.17 -12.30 -9.62
N ILE A 374 3.20 -12.77 -8.86
CA ILE A 374 2.84 -12.20 -7.55
C ILE A 374 3.90 -12.59 -6.53
N ILE A 375 4.34 -11.62 -5.73
CA ILE A 375 5.23 -11.83 -4.60
C ILE A 375 4.57 -11.25 -3.35
N VAL A 376 4.11 -12.14 -2.45
CA VAL A 376 3.51 -11.73 -1.19
C VAL A 376 4.59 -11.37 -0.19
N GLY A 377 4.38 -10.30 0.58
CA GLY A 377 5.30 -9.86 1.62
C GLY A 377 4.58 -9.33 2.85
N TYR A 378 5.32 -9.30 3.95
CA TYR A 378 4.87 -8.76 5.23
C TYR A 378 5.87 -7.77 5.79
N GLY A 379 5.34 -6.73 6.40
CA GLY A 379 6.07 -5.72 7.14
C GLY A 379 5.18 -4.57 7.59
N LEU A 380 5.74 -3.74 8.44
CA LEU A 380 5.11 -2.61 9.10
C LEU A 380 5.88 -1.33 8.77
N THR A 381 5.33 -0.19 9.11
CA THR A 381 6.08 1.07 9.08
C THR A 381 7.30 0.99 10.00
N GLU A 382 7.14 0.40 11.15
CA GLU A 382 8.14 0.19 12.18
C GLU A 382 9.26 -0.78 11.77
N THR A 383 9.03 -1.59 10.74
CA THR A 383 10.06 -2.51 10.17
C THR A 383 10.50 -2.08 8.77
N SER A 384 10.27 -0.81 8.41
CA SER A 384 10.64 -0.24 7.11
C SER A 384 10.10 -1.05 5.92
N ALA A 385 8.86 -1.52 6.03
CA ALA A 385 8.07 -2.26 5.04
C ALA A 385 8.37 -3.75 4.86
N THR A 386 9.53 -4.30 5.28
CA THR A 386 9.86 -5.67 4.87
C THR A 386 10.46 -6.51 5.99
N VAL A 387 9.74 -7.55 6.42
CA VAL A 387 10.17 -8.61 7.33
C VAL A 387 10.34 -9.92 6.58
N SER A 388 9.36 -10.28 5.75
CA SER A 388 9.37 -11.48 4.91
C SER A 388 8.86 -11.18 3.51
N PHE A 389 9.23 -12.04 2.56
CA PHE A 389 8.87 -11.87 1.16
C PHE A 389 8.98 -13.21 0.43
N TYR A 390 8.08 -13.52 -0.50
CA TYR A 390 8.18 -14.74 -1.29
C TYR A 390 9.53 -14.80 -2.00
N PRO A 391 10.21 -15.95 -1.97
CA PRO A 391 11.27 -16.24 -2.94
C PRO A 391 10.67 -16.41 -4.34
N GLU A 392 11.53 -16.42 -5.36
CA GLU A 392 11.09 -16.60 -6.76
C GLU A 392 10.42 -17.95 -6.99
N THR A 393 10.88 -18.98 -6.28
CA THR A 393 10.33 -20.35 -6.26
C THR A 393 10.34 -20.85 -4.81
N GLN A 394 9.70 -21.97 -4.55
CA GLN A 394 9.59 -22.61 -3.23
C GLN A 394 8.83 -21.72 -2.20
N PHE A 395 7.89 -20.93 -2.69
CA PHE A 395 6.98 -20.21 -1.81
C PHE A 395 5.80 -21.10 -1.38
N SER A 396 5.23 -20.81 -0.23
CA SER A 396 4.05 -21.52 0.31
C SER A 396 2.83 -20.60 0.23
N ILE A 397 1.78 -21.04 -0.48
CA ILE A 397 0.49 -20.33 -0.46
C ILE A 397 -0.03 -20.31 0.98
N GLY A 398 -0.67 -19.20 1.38
CA GLY A 398 -1.12 -18.97 2.76
C GLY A 398 -0.03 -18.39 3.68
N SER A 399 1.24 -18.39 3.25
CA SER A 399 2.31 -17.70 3.97
C SER A 399 2.48 -16.26 3.52
N VAL A 400 3.28 -15.50 4.27
CA VAL A 400 3.77 -14.17 3.88
C VAL A 400 5.23 -14.20 3.42
N GLY A 401 5.72 -15.36 3.05
CA GLY A 401 7.05 -15.60 2.51
C GLY A 401 8.08 -16.04 3.54
N THR A 402 9.29 -16.20 3.06
CA THR A 402 10.44 -16.51 3.91
C THR A 402 11.05 -15.22 4.46
N LEU A 403 11.70 -15.32 5.61
CA LEU A 403 12.37 -14.19 6.24
C LEU A 403 13.35 -13.51 5.28
N MET A 404 13.38 -12.18 5.32
CA MET A 404 14.35 -11.42 4.54
C MET A 404 15.76 -11.63 5.08
N PRO A 405 16.79 -11.59 4.23
CA PRO A 405 18.16 -11.66 4.67
C PRO A 405 18.47 -10.65 5.79
N GLU A 406 19.22 -11.05 6.80
CA GLU A 406 19.66 -10.19 7.90
C GLU A 406 18.49 -9.60 8.74
N VAL A 407 17.30 -10.22 8.69
CA VAL A 407 16.17 -9.96 9.57
C VAL A 407 15.95 -11.16 10.46
N GLU A 408 15.92 -10.94 11.77
CA GLU A 408 15.65 -11.97 12.76
C GLU A 408 14.18 -11.90 13.19
N VAL A 409 13.54 -13.06 13.24
CA VAL A 409 12.15 -13.19 13.73
C VAL A 409 12.10 -14.27 14.80
N ARG A 410 11.38 -13.97 15.87
CA ARG A 410 11.05 -14.92 16.94
C ARG A 410 9.56 -14.85 17.19
N ILE A 411 8.93 -15.96 17.52
CA ILE A 411 7.54 -16.03 17.96
C ILE A 411 7.53 -16.06 19.50
N ASP A 412 6.76 -15.17 20.11
CA ASP A 412 6.57 -15.13 21.58
C ASP A 412 5.72 -16.34 22.00
N GLU A 413 6.25 -17.15 22.92
CA GLU A 413 5.62 -18.40 23.36
C GLU A 413 4.31 -18.19 24.14
N THR A 414 4.06 -16.98 24.61
CA THR A 414 2.89 -16.70 25.46
C THR A 414 1.65 -16.29 24.67
N ASN A 415 1.83 -15.67 23.51
CA ASN A 415 0.72 -15.07 22.74
C ASN A 415 0.91 -15.15 21.22
N ASP A 416 1.87 -15.96 20.75
CA ASP A 416 2.22 -16.13 19.33
C ASP A 416 2.62 -14.83 18.62
N GLU A 417 2.99 -13.78 19.34
CA GLU A 417 3.39 -12.50 18.77
C GLU A 417 4.68 -12.62 17.95
N ILE A 418 4.66 -12.04 16.76
CA ILE A 418 5.84 -11.93 15.91
C ILE A 418 6.75 -10.83 16.46
N LEU A 419 7.95 -11.21 16.86
CA LEU A 419 8.99 -10.31 17.34
C LEU A 419 10.06 -10.16 16.26
N VAL A 420 10.47 -8.92 15.94
CA VAL A 420 11.38 -8.65 14.84
C VAL A 420 12.61 -7.88 15.33
N ARG A 421 13.81 -8.30 14.89
CA ARG A 421 15.07 -7.58 15.12
C ARG A 421 15.85 -7.44 13.83
N GLY A 422 16.49 -6.29 13.64
CA GLY A 422 17.34 -6.02 12.47
C GLY A 422 17.46 -4.53 12.18
N LYS A 423 18.34 -4.20 11.23
CA LYS A 423 18.63 -2.81 10.85
C LYS A 423 17.48 -2.13 10.08
N THR A 424 16.42 -2.86 9.74
CA THR A 424 15.19 -2.32 9.14
C THR A 424 14.20 -1.84 10.19
N VAL A 425 14.40 -2.18 11.48
CA VAL A 425 13.51 -1.77 12.57
C VAL A 425 13.71 -0.29 12.87
N MET A 426 12.63 0.41 13.12
CA MET A 426 12.61 1.83 13.50
C MET A 426 13.52 2.13 14.69
N ARG A 427 13.91 3.39 14.83
CA ARG A 427 14.62 3.85 16.02
C ARG A 427 13.68 3.96 17.23
N GLU A 428 12.56 4.65 17.07
CA GLU A 428 11.63 5.00 18.14
C GLU A 428 10.31 5.56 17.58
N TYR A 429 9.34 5.75 18.44
CA TYR A 429 8.20 6.64 18.19
C TYR A 429 8.57 8.07 18.60
N TYR A 430 8.47 9.01 17.67
CA TYR A 430 8.85 10.41 17.85
C TYR A 430 8.09 11.03 19.04
N ASN A 431 8.82 11.70 19.93
CA ASN A 431 8.29 12.31 21.16
C ASN A 431 7.50 11.38 22.09
N LYS A 432 7.64 10.04 21.94
CA LYS A 432 6.87 9.07 22.74
C LYS A 432 7.79 7.98 23.34
N PRO A 433 8.67 8.35 24.29
CA PRO A 433 9.63 7.37 24.86
C PRO A 433 8.97 6.21 25.61
N GLU A 434 7.87 6.48 26.34
CA GLU A 434 7.12 5.43 27.05
C GLU A 434 6.47 4.43 26.09
N GLU A 435 5.90 4.92 24.98
CA GLU A 435 5.33 4.06 23.95
C GLU A 435 6.40 3.26 23.21
N THR A 436 7.58 3.85 23.03
CA THR A 436 8.74 3.18 22.46
C THR A 436 9.20 2.05 23.37
N ALA A 437 9.35 2.31 24.67
CA ALA A 437 9.78 1.30 25.63
C ALA A 437 8.82 0.08 25.70
N LYS A 438 7.51 0.29 25.52
CA LYS A 438 6.51 -0.79 25.55
C LYS A 438 6.61 -1.76 24.36
N VAL A 439 7.19 -1.33 23.24
CA VAL A 439 7.23 -2.12 22.00
C VAL A 439 8.59 -2.75 21.73
N PHE A 440 9.56 -2.58 22.60
CA PHE A 440 10.84 -3.30 22.54
C PHE A 440 10.97 -4.24 23.72
N THR A 441 11.48 -5.43 23.45
CA THR A 441 11.90 -6.38 24.51
C THR A 441 13.24 -5.96 25.08
N GLU A 442 13.61 -6.49 26.25
CA GLU A 442 14.92 -6.22 26.89
C GLU A 442 16.11 -6.61 26.01
N ASP A 443 15.95 -7.66 25.18
CA ASP A 443 16.96 -8.15 24.23
C ASP A 443 16.84 -7.50 22.83
N GLY A 444 16.04 -6.42 22.69
CA GLY A 444 16.01 -5.54 21.53
C GLY A 444 15.14 -6.01 20.36
N PHE A 445 14.23 -6.96 20.56
CA PHE A 445 13.23 -7.28 19.55
C PHE A 445 12.06 -6.28 19.61
N PHE A 446 11.59 -5.89 18.44
CA PHE A 446 10.38 -5.09 18.27
C PHE A 446 9.14 -5.97 18.29
N ARG A 447 8.15 -5.63 19.12
CA ARG A 447 6.84 -6.27 19.24
C ARG A 447 5.91 -5.74 18.17
N THR A 448 5.57 -6.59 17.19
CA THR A 448 4.78 -6.16 16.03
C THR A 448 3.29 -5.95 16.35
N GLY A 449 2.77 -6.61 17.37
CA GLY A 449 1.35 -6.70 17.65
C GLY A 449 0.58 -7.60 16.69
N ASP A 450 1.28 -8.31 15.80
CA ASP A 450 0.73 -9.30 14.88
C ASP A 450 1.10 -10.70 15.40
N ALA A 451 0.16 -11.64 15.38
CA ALA A 451 0.40 -13.03 15.74
C ALA A 451 0.74 -13.86 14.50
N GLY A 452 1.56 -14.89 14.68
CA GLY A 452 1.95 -15.76 13.58
C GLY A 452 2.74 -16.98 14.04
N ARG A 453 3.19 -17.76 13.06
CA ARG A 453 4.06 -18.91 13.30
C ARG A 453 5.16 -19.01 12.25
N LEU A 454 6.26 -19.62 12.61
CA LEU A 454 7.35 -19.98 11.71
C LEU A 454 7.32 -21.47 11.42
N ASP A 455 7.56 -21.82 10.15
CA ASP A 455 7.84 -23.18 9.70
C ASP A 455 9.17 -23.14 8.94
N GLY A 456 10.25 -23.47 9.64
CA GLY A 456 11.60 -23.13 9.20
C GLY A 456 11.79 -21.62 9.11
N ASP A 457 12.04 -21.11 7.91
CA ASP A 457 12.14 -19.67 7.60
C ASP A 457 10.86 -19.09 6.97
N VAL A 458 9.82 -19.89 6.80
CA VAL A 458 8.52 -19.48 6.23
C VAL A 458 7.65 -18.90 7.33
N LEU A 459 7.25 -17.65 7.16
CA LEU A 459 6.39 -16.92 8.10
C LEU A 459 4.92 -16.99 7.67
N TYR A 460 4.06 -17.36 8.61
CA TYR A 460 2.60 -17.34 8.47
C TYR A 460 2.01 -16.32 9.44
N LEU A 461 1.18 -15.42 8.92
CA LEU A 461 0.36 -14.54 9.76
C LEU A 461 -0.93 -15.26 10.15
N THR A 462 -1.35 -15.09 11.38
CA THR A 462 -2.65 -15.58 11.84
C THR A 462 -3.63 -14.43 12.00
N GLU A 463 -3.34 -13.47 12.87
CA GLU A 463 -4.23 -12.33 13.11
C GLU A 463 -3.46 -11.19 13.81
N ARG A 464 -4.03 -10.00 13.82
CA ARG A 464 -3.56 -8.91 14.65
C ARG A 464 -4.04 -9.07 16.08
N ILE A 465 -3.14 -9.14 17.06
CA ILE A 465 -3.48 -9.43 18.48
C ILE A 465 -4.55 -8.48 19.04
N LYS A 466 -4.44 -7.19 18.70
CA LYS A 466 -5.40 -6.16 19.15
C LYS A 466 -6.73 -6.17 18.39
N ASP A 467 -6.79 -6.82 17.23
CA ASP A 467 -7.99 -6.89 16.40
C ASP A 467 -8.78 -8.19 16.67
N LEU A 468 -8.21 -9.12 17.46
CA LEU A 468 -8.94 -10.29 17.92
C LEU A 468 -10.16 -9.86 18.74
N MET A 469 -11.32 -10.37 18.34
CA MET A 469 -12.58 -10.14 19.02
C MET A 469 -12.86 -11.29 19.99
N LYS A 470 -13.28 -10.98 21.22
CA LYS A 470 -13.66 -11.99 22.18
C LYS A 470 -15.18 -12.03 22.31
N THR A 471 -15.79 -13.13 21.86
CA THR A 471 -17.22 -13.30 22.00
C THR A 471 -17.65 -13.38 23.46
N ALA A 472 -18.95 -13.13 23.77
CA ALA A 472 -19.52 -13.27 25.09
C ALA A 472 -19.31 -14.68 25.72
N ASN A 473 -19.11 -15.70 24.87
CA ASN A 473 -18.82 -17.08 25.27
C ASN A 473 -17.31 -17.35 25.43
N GLY A 474 -16.47 -16.30 25.40
CA GLY A 474 -15.03 -16.41 25.60
C GLY A 474 -14.22 -16.95 24.41
N LYS A 475 -14.82 -17.14 23.23
CA LYS A 475 -14.13 -17.57 22.03
C LYS A 475 -13.46 -16.39 21.33
N TYR A 476 -12.22 -16.57 20.89
CA TYR A 476 -11.52 -15.60 20.08
C TYR A 476 -11.90 -15.75 18.61
N ILE A 477 -12.18 -14.65 17.96
CA ILE A 477 -12.54 -14.55 16.54
C ILE A 477 -11.48 -13.70 15.84
N ALA A 478 -10.99 -14.20 14.72
CA ALA A 478 -10.09 -13.51 13.79
C ALA A 478 -10.90 -12.81 12.70
N PRO A 479 -11.33 -11.55 12.86
CA PRO A 479 -12.27 -10.92 11.93
C PRO A 479 -11.70 -10.76 10.53
N GLN A 480 -10.40 -10.48 10.38
CA GLN A 480 -9.78 -10.28 9.07
C GLN A 480 -9.76 -11.56 8.24
N ALA A 481 -9.58 -12.73 8.85
CA ALA A 481 -9.62 -14.01 8.16
C ALA A 481 -11.01 -14.26 7.55
N ILE A 482 -12.06 -13.98 8.31
CA ILE A 482 -13.45 -14.12 7.86
C ILE A 482 -13.75 -13.11 6.73
N GLU A 483 -13.39 -11.84 6.94
CA GLU A 483 -13.59 -10.77 5.96
C GLU A 483 -12.88 -11.07 4.63
N THR A 484 -11.62 -11.49 4.69
CA THR A 484 -10.85 -11.87 3.49
C THR A 484 -11.48 -13.02 2.73
N ARG A 485 -12.02 -14.01 3.46
CA ARG A 485 -12.68 -15.17 2.84
C ARG A 485 -14.00 -14.82 2.16
N ILE A 486 -14.79 -13.94 2.76
CA ILE A 486 -16.09 -13.54 2.23
C ILE A 486 -15.96 -12.50 1.12
N SER A 487 -14.98 -11.61 1.19
CA SER A 487 -14.77 -10.54 0.20
C SER A 487 -14.34 -11.03 -1.20
N VAL A 488 -14.03 -12.33 -1.37
CA VAL A 488 -13.79 -12.89 -2.72
C VAL A 488 -15.08 -13.05 -3.55
N ASP A 489 -16.25 -12.95 -2.89
CA ASP A 489 -17.53 -13.05 -3.56
C ASP A 489 -17.84 -11.81 -4.38
N LYS A 490 -18.29 -11.99 -5.63
CA LYS A 490 -18.60 -10.90 -6.56
C LYS A 490 -19.69 -9.95 -6.07
N PHE A 491 -20.54 -10.40 -5.15
CA PHE A 491 -21.65 -9.59 -4.60
C PHE A 491 -21.23 -8.79 -3.35
N VAL A 492 -20.00 -8.95 -2.87
CA VAL A 492 -19.49 -8.29 -1.67
C VAL A 492 -18.44 -7.24 -2.07
N ASP A 493 -18.77 -5.97 -1.93
CA ASP A 493 -17.80 -4.89 -2.12
C ASP A 493 -16.96 -4.65 -0.86
N MET A 494 -17.62 -4.56 0.32
CA MET A 494 -16.95 -4.41 1.60
C MET A 494 -17.67 -5.22 2.67
N ILE A 495 -16.92 -5.69 3.68
CA ILE A 495 -17.48 -6.43 4.82
C ILE A 495 -16.77 -6.03 6.11
N ALA A 496 -17.54 -5.84 7.18
CA ALA A 496 -17.05 -5.66 8.53
C ALA A 496 -17.66 -6.71 9.45
N VAL A 497 -16.81 -7.55 10.02
CA VAL A 497 -17.20 -8.58 10.99
C VAL A 497 -17.42 -7.94 12.37
N ILE A 498 -18.47 -8.36 13.05
CA ILE A 498 -18.87 -7.95 14.40
C ILE A 498 -18.99 -9.19 15.27
N ALA A 499 -18.19 -9.27 16.32
CA ALA A 499 -18.20 -10.41 17.25
C ALA A 499 -17.83 -10.03 18.70
N ASP A 500 -17.18 -8.87 18.90
CA ASP A 500 -16.66 -8.49 20.21
C ASP A 500 -17.77 -8.31 21.22
N GLU A 501 -17.65 -9.04 22.37
CA GLU A 501 -18.67 -9.11 23.43
C GLU A 501 -20.06 -9.59 22.97
N ARG A 502 -20.16 -10.20 21.77
CA ARG A 502 -21.42 -10.68 21.19
C ARG A 502 -21.59 -12.19 21.30
N LYS A 503 -22.85 -12.67 21.26
CA LYS A 503 -23.18 -14.10 21.41
C LYS A 503 -22.68 -14.96 20.24
N PHE A 504 -22.57 -14.38 19.05
CA PHE A 504 -22.14 -15.03 17.81
C PHE A 504 -21.56 -14.01 16.83
N VAL A 505 -20.92 -14.49 15.77
CA VAL A 505 -20.37 -13.64 14.70
C VAL A 505 -21.50 -13.14 13.81
N SER A 506 -21.53 -11.83 13.57
CA SER A 506 -22.37 -11.19 12.56
C SER A 506 -21.54 -10.31 11.63
N ALA A 507 -22.12 -9.79 10.56
CA ALA A 507 -21.44 -8.92 9.63
C ALA A 507 -22.31 -7.76 9.12
N LEU A 508 -21.64 -6.65 8.79
CA LEU A 508 -22.18 -5.59 7.95
C LEU A 508 -21.54 -5.72 6.58
N ILE A 509 -22.35 -5.84 5.55
CA ILE A 509 -21.90 -6.08 4.17
C ILE A 509 -22.35 -4.92 3.31
N VAL A 510 -21.41 -4.28 2.63
CA VAL A 510 -21.69 -3.38 1.51
C VAL A 510 -21.69 -4.25 0.25
N PRO A 511 -22.84 -4.40 -0.41
CA PRO A 511 -22.89 -5.21 -1.62
C PRO A 511 -22.29 -4.49 -2.83
N ASP A 512 -21.81 -5.24 -3.81
CA ASP A 512 -21.56 -4.70 -5.14
C ASP A 512 -22.92 -4.49 -5.85
N TYR A 513 -23.31 -3.23 -5.96
CA TYR A 513 -24.63 -2.86 -6.47
C TYR A 513 -24.84 -3.32 -7.91
N LYS A 514 -23.79 -3.20 -8.73
CA LYS A 514 -23.86 -3.63 -10.12
C LYS A 514 -24.07 -5.14 -10.22
N ALA A 515 -23.34 -5.91 -9.46
CA ALA A 515 -23.50 -7.36 -9.44
C ALA A 515 -24.89 -7.78 -8.96
N LEU A 516 -25.46 -7.09 -7.95
CA LEU A 516 -26.83 -7.36 -7.48
C LEU A 516 -27.89 -7.02 -8.53
N THR A 517 -27.79 -5.86 -9.18
CA THR A 517 -28.76 -5.46 -10.21
C THR A 517 -28.66 -6.37 -11.44
N ASP A 518 -27.45 -6.67 -11.91
CA ASP A 518 -27.25 -7.61 -13.03
C ASP A 518 -27.88 -8.99 -12.72
N TYR A 519 -27.73 -9.48 -11.46
CA TYR A 519 -28.35 -10.73 -11.04
C TYR A 519 -29.88 -10.63 -10.98
N ALA A 520 -30.42 -9.55 -10.44
CA ALA A 520 -31.86 -9.33 -10.36
C ALA A 520 -32.50 -9.27 -11.76
N ASP A 521 -31.85 -8.59 -12.70
CA ASP A 521 -32.29 -8.50 -14.09
C ASP A 521 -32.24 -9.88 -14.79
N GLU A 522 -31.16 -10.64 -14.59
CA GLU A 522 -30.99 -12.00 -15.16
C GLU A 522 -32.07 -12.97 -14.65
N HIS A 523 -32.50 -12.82 -13.38
CA HIS A 523 -33.48 -13.70 -12.74
C HIS A 523 -34.87 -13.11 -12.68
N HIS A 524 -35.11 -12.00 -13.38
CA HIS A 524 -36.41 -11.30 -13.44
C HIS A 524 -36.99 -10.92 -12.08
N ILE A 525 -36.12 -10.59 -11.10
CA ILE A 525 -36.52 -10.12 -9.77
C ILE A 525 -36.92 -8.64 -9.89
N PRO A 526 -38.17 -8.28 -9.54
CA PRO A 526 -38.61 -6.90 -9.65
C PRO A 526 -38.01 -6.02 -8.54
N TYR A 527 -37.54 -4.84 -8.88
CA TYR A 527 -37.10 -3.80 -7.96
C TYR A 527 -37.33 -2.40 -8.58
N GLN A 528 -37.52 -1.38 -7.76
CA GLN A 528 -37.57 0.02 -8.19
C GLN A 528 -36.24 0.73 -7.94
N ASN A 529 -35.59 0.39 -6.85
CA ASN A 529 -34.26 0.87 -6.48
C ASN A 529 -33.43 -0.27 -5.89
N VAL A 530 -32.11 -0.09 -5.84
CA VAL A 530 -31.19 -1.15 -5.37
C VAL A 530 -31.49 -1.59 -3.93
N GLU A 531 -32.05 -0.70 -3.13
CA GLU A 531 -32.36 -0.97 -1.71
C GLU A 531 -33.50 -1.97 -1.55
N ASP A 532 -34.39 -2.06 -2.52
CA ASP A 532 -35.46 -3.08 -2.52
C ASP A 532 -34.87 -4.49 -2.54
N LEU A 533 -33.70 -4.65 -3.16
CA LEU A 533 -32.99 -5.93 -3.23
C LEU A 533 -32.43 -6.36 -1.86
N PHE A 534 -32.20 -5.43 -0.93
CA PHE A 534 -31.61 -5.75 0.38
C PHE A 534 -32.56 -6.50 1.33
N SER A 535 -33.84 -6.46 1.05
CA SER A 535 -34.88 -7.21 1.74
C SER A 535 -35.55 -8.28 0.87
N ASN A 536 -35.15 -8.39 -0.40
CA ASN A 536 -35.69 -9.39 -1.31
C ASN A 536 -35.26 -10.80 -0.90
N VAL A 537 -36.25 -11.71 -0.76
CA VAL A 537 -36.02 -13.08 -0.25
C VAL A 537 -35.11 -13.88 -1.17
N ASP A 538 -35.21 -13.75 -2.48
CA ASP A 538 -34.39 -14.51 -3.43
C ASP A 538 -32.96 -14.02 -3.46
N ILE A 539 -32.74 -12.71 -3.33
CA ILE A 539 -31.41 -12.11 -3.17
C ILE A 539 -30.75 -12.56 -1.85
N LEU A 540 -31.49 -12.50 -0.74
CA LEU A 540 -30.98 -12.94 0.56
C LEU A 540 -30.66 -14.43 0.55
N ARG A 541 -31.54 -15.28 -0.03
CA ARG A 541 -31.27 -16.72 -0.16
C ARG A 541 -30.04 -17.02 -1.01
N MET A 542 -29.84 -16.28 -2.08
CA MET A 542 -28.65 -16.39 -2.92
C MET A 542 -27.38 -16.03 -2.13
N LEU A 543 -27.40 -14.93 -1.39
CA LEU A 543 -26.28 -14.49 -0.55
C LEU A 543 -26.00 -15.47 0.59
N ASP A 544 -27.04 -15.98 1.27
CA ASP A 544 -26.92 -16.97 2.34
C ASP A 544 -26.18 -18.23 1.85
N ALA A 545 -26.62 -18.76 0.70
CA ALA A 545 -25.99 -19.96 0.13
C ALA A 545 -24.49 -19.73 -0.23
N ARG A 546 -24.16 -18.53 -0.71
CA ARG A 546 -22.79 -18.16 -1.06
C ARG A 546 -21.92 -17.97 0.17
N ILE A 547 -22.42 -17.26 1.19
CA ILE A 547 -21.71 -17.07 2.46
C ILE A 547 -21.48 -18.42 3.13
N GLU A 548 -22.51 -19.31 3.18
CA GLU A 548 -22.36 -20.63 3.78
C GLU A 548 -21.30 -21.48 3.06
N LEU A 549 -21.25 -21.42 1.73
CA LEU A 549 -20.22 -22.10 0.95
C LEU A 549 -18.81 -21.57 1.26
N LEU A 550 -18.65 -20.26 1.35
CA LEU A 550 -17.35 -19.63 1.60
C LEU A 550 -16.83 -19.88 3.01
N GLN A 551 -17.71 -20.05 3.98
CA GLN A 551 -17.37 -20.31 5.38
C GLN A 551 -17.49 -21.79 5.77
N ALA A 552 -17.59 -22.71 4.79
CA ALA A 552 -17.80 -24.13 5.06
C ALA A 552 -16.74 -24.73 6.00
N ASP A 553 -15.49 -24.33 5.81
CA ASP A 553 -14.32 -24.83 6.54
C ASP A 553 -14.10 -24.13 7.90
N PHE A 554 -14.88 -23.09 8.24
CA PHE A 554 -14.75 -22.39 9.50
C PHE A 554 -15.36 -23.16 10.65
N ALA A 555 -14.80 -23.00 11.84
CA ALA A 555 -15.39 -23.53 13.05
C ALA A 555 -16.81 -22.96 13.27
N PRO A 556 -17.75 -23.68 13.85
CA PRO A 556 -19.14 -23.23 14.02
C PRO A 556 -19.29 -21.88 14.75
N TYR A 557 -18.36 -21.55 15.63
CA TYR A 557 -18.35 -20.29 16.38
C TYR A 557 -17.74 -19.10 15.59
N GLU A 558 -17.02 -19.36 14.49
CA GLU A 558 -16.43 -18.36 13.59
C GLU A 558 -17.36 -17.99 12.43
N LYS A 559 -18.38 -18.82 12.17
CA LYS A 559 -19.31 -18.61 11.07
C LYS A 559 -20.22 -17.41 11.32
N ILE A 560 -20.38 -16.57 10.29
CA ILE A 560 -21.35 -15.49 10.26
C ILE A 560 -22.75 -16.09 10.39
N LYS A 561 -23.46 -15.78 11.46
CA LYS A 561 -24.83 -16.24 11.73
C LYS A 561 -25.89 -15.28 11.23
N ARG A 562 -25.60 -14.00 11.21
CA ARG A 562 -26.49 -12.94 10.75
C ARG A 562 -25.68 -11.84 10.08
N TYR A 563 -26.25 -11.19 9.09
CA TYR A 563 -25.66 -10.00 8.47
C TYR A 563 -26.72 -8.96 8.14
N ARG A 564 -26.28 -7.75 7.80
CA ARG A 564 -27.11 -6.70 7.22
C ARG A 564 -26.39 -6.09 6.04
N LEU A 565 -27.15 -5.86 4.97
CA LEU A 565 -26.66 -5.13 3.82
C LEU A 565 -26.72 -3.62 4.13
N LEU A 566 -25.67 -2.90 3.76
CA LEU A 566 -25.54 -1.46 3.94
C LEU A 566 -25.81 -0.75 2.61
N LYS A 567 -26.53 0.38 2.71
CA LYS A 567 -26.82 1.26 1.59
C LYS A 567 -25.59 2.05 1.12
N GLU A 568 -24.68 2.38 2.03
CA GLU A 568 -23.56 3.26 1.75
C GLU A 568 -22.23 2.52 2.01
N PRO A 569 -21.22 2.72 1.15
CA PRO A 569 -19.92 2.15 1.38
C PRO A 569 -19.25 2.76 2.62
N PHE A 570 -18.36 2.02 3.24
CA PHE A 570 -17.45 2.60 4.23
C PHE A 570 -16.52 3.61 3.57
N THR A 571 -16.34 4.77 4.19
CA THR A 571 -15.52 5.85 3.64
C THR A 571 -14.51 6.39 4.65
N MET A 572 -13.49 7.08 4.14
CA MET A 572 -12.55 7.81 4.99
C MET A 572 -13.23 9.04 5.62
N ASP A 573 -14.03 9.74 4.85
CA ASP A 573 -14.75 10.95 5.29
C ASP A 573 -15.82 10.61 6.33
N GLY A 574 -16.49 9.47 6.20
CA GLY A 574 -17.42 8.93 7.18
C GLY A 574 -16.77 8.41 8.45
N GLY A 575 -15.44 8.28 8.45
CA GLY A 575 -14.65 7.83 9.59
C GLY A 575 -14.51 6.32 9.73
N GLU A 576 -15.14 5.51 8.88
CA GLU A 576 -15.10 4.05 8.93
C GLU A 576 -13.80 3.45 8.43
N LEU A 577 -13.08 4.18 7.55
CA LEU A 577 -11.81 3.72 6.99
C LEU A 577 -10.62 4.57 7.47
N THR A 578 -9.47 3.92 7.53
CA THR A 578 -8.18 4.61 7.64
C THR A 578 -7.77 5.19 6.29
N ASN A 579 -6.72 6.04 6.25
CA ASN A 579 -6.11 6.54 5.00
C ASN A 579 -5.55 5.41 4.10
N THR A 580 -5.37 4.20 4.65
CA THR A 580 -4.95 2.99 3.93
C THR A 580 -6.13 2.06 3.61
N LEU A 581 -7.37 2.56 3.69
CA LEU A 581 -8.62 1.85 3.42
C LEU A 581 -8.87 0.63 4.34
N LYS A 582 -8.24 0.58 5.52
CA LYS A 582 -8.53 -0.43 6.55
C LYS A 582 -9.74 -0.01 7.38
N ILE A 583 -10.57 -0.97 7.75
CA ILE A 583 -11.77 -0.73 8.58
C ILE A 583 -11.36 -0.30 9.99
N LYS A 584 -11.90 0.81 10.44
CA LYS A 584 -11.84 1.26 11.83
C LYS A 584 -13.00 0.64 12.59
N ARG A 585 -12.82 -0.56 13.10
CA ARG A 585 -13.85 -1.40 13.70
C ARG A 585 -14.67 -0.68 14.78
N ARG A 586 -14.00 0.08 15.64
CA ARG A 586 -14.69 0.85 16.68
C ARG A 586 -15.63 1.91 16.09
N ALA A 587 -15.18 2.65 15.08
CA ALA A 587 -16.02 3.66 14.42
C ALA A 587 -17.22 3.02 13.70
N VAL A 588 -17.03 1.87 13.04
CA VAL A 588 -18.10 1.09 12.44
C VAL A 588 -19.09 0.60 13.49
N ALA A 589 -18.60 0.04 14.61
CA ALA A 589 -19.45 -0.45 15.69
C ALA A 589 -20.27 0.66 16.34
N GLU A 590 -19.68 1.85 16.52
CA GLU A 590 -20.36 3.03 17.08
C GLU A 590 -21.41 3.59 16.11
N LYS A 591 -21.03 3.78 14.84
CA LYS A 591 -21.92 4.37 13.80
C LYS A 591 -23.15 3.49 13.53
N TYR A 592 -22.96 2.20 13.45
CA TYR A 592 -24.01 1.24 13.10
C TYR A 592 -24.59 0.50 14.31
N LYS A 593 -24.37 1.01 15.54
CA LYS A 593 -24.76 0.36 16.81
C LYS A 593 -26.21 -0.13 16.80
N THR A 594 -27.16 0.73 16.38
CA THR A 594 -28.60 0.38 16.36
C THR A 594 -28.88 -0.79 15.41
N LEU A 595 -28.22 -0.82 14.25
CA LEU A 595 -28.38 -1.88 13.26
C LEU A 595 -27.77 -3.19 13.75
N ILE A 596 -26.59 -3.10 14.37
CA ILE A 596 -25.89 -4.22 14.99
C ILE A 596 -26.74 -4.82 16.11
N ASP A 597 -27.21 -3.99 17.04
CA ASP A 597 -28.00 -4.46 18.19
C ASP A 597 -29.30 -5.17 17.77
N LYS A 598 -29.90 -4.78 16.65
CA LYS A 598 -31.06 -5.48 16.08
C LYS A 598 -30.74 -6.90 15.64
N MET A 599 -29.49 -7.20 15.20
CA MET A 599 -29.08 -8.56 14.82
C MET A 599 -28.99 -9.53 16.01
N TYR A 600 -28.91 -9.02 17.25
CA TYR A 600 -28.74 -9.81 18.47
C TYR A 600 -29.97 -9.84 19.37
N LYS A 601 -31.04 -9.13 19.04
CA LYS A 601 -32.26 -9.06 19.86
C LYS A 601 -33.23 -10.22 19.68
N ASP A 602 -33.03 -11.07 18.65
CA ASP A 602 -33.86 -12.26 18.38
C ASP A 602 -32.98 -13.51 18.50
#